data_02623ca39c8aab84741a9790bebf3ed1
#
_entry.id   02623ca39c8aab84741a9790bebf3ed1
#
_cell.length_a   1.000
_cell.length_b   1.000
_cell.length_c   1.000
_cell.angle_alpha   90.00
_cell.angle_beta   90.00
_cell.angle_gamma   90.00
#
_symmetry.space_group_name_H-M   'P 1'
#
loop_
_entity.id
_entity.type
_entity.pdbx_description
1 polymer ?
#
loop_
_entity_poly.entity_id
_entity_poly.type
_entity_poly.pdbx_seq_one_letter_code
_entity_poly.pdbx_strand_id
1 'polypeptide(L)'
;MAEAPRRRNRRARKGPGLFTRFLNVVEFLGNLLPHPVTLFAVLALLILLVSGMAEMLDWQVDDPRPAGVSGRSEDGLIRAVSLMNPEGMRRIAMNLVTNFTGFAPLGTVLVALLGVGVAERSGLLGALLRALVLGAPRNLLTAVVVFASVVSNTASEMGYVVLIPLAAVVFRAVGRHPLAGLAAAFAGVSGGYSANVLIGTVDPLLAGITTEAARIIDPSYAPGAVNEIPATANYLFMFVSTFMITVIGTLVTTRIVEPKLGKFEPSRAADDLEDPEEGLKTLSPEEKRGLKLAGLTVLVMLGGLALLALPENGWFRDPAVNALLIDDLRPMLRSVVSLIFVFFIVPSIVYGRVTGSVRNDRDVIDGMGRAMSSLGPYMVLVFFAAQFVSFFNWTNLGTITAVVGADLLTRFDLTGPVVFLPFILMCCFVNLMLGSASAQWAVTAPIFVPMLMTVGYSPEVIQAAYRIGDSTTNIITPMMSYFGLILAVAMRYDRKLGIGTLIATMIPYSISYLIGWVTLFYVWVFALGLPVGPGSPTYYTP
;
A
#
# COMPACT_ATOMS: atom_id res chain seq x y z
N MET A 1 -3.83 71.99 18.20
CA MET A 1 -3.02 71.12 17.39
C MET A 1 -3.85 69.81 17.21
N ALA A 2 -4.38 69.60 16.01
CA ALA A 2 -5.27 68.47 15.73
C ALA A 2 -4.41 67.27 15.23
N GLU A 3 -4.55 66.10 15.88
CA GLU A 3 -3.91 64.87 15.44
C GLU A 3 -4.53 64.36 14.14
N ALA A 4 -3.70 64.11 13.15
CA ALA A 4 -4.07 63.55 11.86
C ALA A 4 -4.38 62.01 12.00
N PRO A 5 -5.41 61.45 11.32
CA PRO A 5 -5.75 60.05 11.44
C PRO A 5 -4.71 59.18 10.71
N ARG A 6 -4.14 58.20 11.44
CA ARG A 6 -3.27 57.15 10.88
C ARG A 6 -4.01 56.36 9.80
N ARG A 7 -3.58 56.47 8.55
CA ARG A 7 -4.03 55.61 7.42
C ARG A 7 -3.71 54.14 7.71
N ARG A 8 -4.71 53.33 8.03
CA ARG A 8 -4.63 51.88 8.03
C ARG A 8 -4.35 51.40 6.60
N ASN A 9 -3.12 50.95 6.37
CA ASN A 9 -2.77 50.23 5.13
C ASN A 9 -3.63 48.98 5.02
N ARG A 10 -4.71 49.02 4.23
CA ARG A 10 -5.43 47.85 3.75
C ARG A 10 -4.50 47.14 2.77
N ARG A 11 -3.66 46.21 3.27
CA ARG A 11 -3.06 45.20 2.41
C ARG A 11 -4.20 44.44 1.79
N ALA A 12 -4.40 44.61 0.46
CA ALA A 12 -5.32 43.83 -0.33
C ALA A 12 -5.01 42.35 -0.08
N ARG A 13 -5.97 41.60 0.47
CA ARG A 13 -5.91 40.14 0.59
C ARG A 13 -5.80 39.59 -0.84
N LYS A 14 -4.60 39.26 -1.29
CA LYS A 14 -4.41 38.46 -2.50
C LYS A 14 -5.29 37.21 -2.32
N GLY A 15 -6.19 36.97 -3.24
CA GLY A 15 -7.02 35.75 -3.22
C GLY A 15 -6.12 34.49 -3.17
N PRO A 16 -6.66 33.35 -2.73
CA PRO A 16 -5.90 32.12 -2.60
C PRO A 16 -5.21 31.79 -3.93
N GLY A 17 -3.90 31.51 -3.89
CA GLY A 17 -3.12 31.13 -5.06
C GLY A 17 -3.70 29.89 -5.74
N LEU A 18 -3.37 29.65 -7.00
CA LEU A 18 -3.86 28.52 -7.79
C LEU A 18 -3.69 27.17 -7.07
N PHE A 19 -2.56 27.02 -6.40
CA PHE A 19 -2.26 25.83 -5.58
C PHE A 19 -3.21 25.68 -4.37
N THR A 20 -3.50 26.77 -3.65
CA THR A 20 -4.45 26.73 -2.54
C THR A 20 -5.88 26.41 -3.03
N ARG A 21 -6.25 26.87 -4.24
CA ARG A 21 -7.53 26.52 -4.86
C ARG A 21 -7.59 25.03 -5.20
N PHE A 22 -6.51 24.48 -5.76
CA PHE A 22 -6.40 23.05 -6.05
C PHE A 22 -6.55 22.22 -4.77
N LEU A 23 -5.82 22.55 -3.69
CA LEU A 23 -5.94 21.85 -2.41
C LEU A 23 -7.35 21.95 -1.83
N ASN A 24 -8.00 23.12 -1.90
CA ASN A 24 -9.37 23.27 -1.41
C ASN A 24 -10.37 22.42 -2.23
N VAL A 25 -10.14 22.25 -3.54
CA VAL A 25 -10.97 21.37 -4.39
C VAL A 25 -10.76 19.90 -4.00
N VAL A 26 -9.50 19.47 -3.81
CA VAL A 26 -9.18 18.09 -3.37
C VAL A 26 -9.79 17.80 -2.00
N GLU A 27 -9.66 18.72 -1.05
CA GLU A 27 -10.26 18.62 0.28
C GLU A 27 -11.79 18.59 0.21
N PHE A 28 -12.40 19.45 -0.59
CA PHE A 28 -13.86 19.46 -0.79
C PHE A 28 -14.36 18.14 -1.40
N LEU A 29 -13.71 17.65 -2.45
CA LEU A 29 -14.06 16.39 -3.10
C LEU A 29 -13.81 15.19 -2.17
N GLY A 30 -12.71 15.18 -1.43
CA GLY A 30 -12.42 14.15 -0.44
C GLY A 30 -13.44 14.11 0.69
N ASN A 31 -13.85 15.29 1.20
CA ASN A 31 -14.89 15.39 2.24
C ASN A 31 -16.30 15.09 1.73
N LEU A 32 -16.53 15.13 0.42
CA LEU A 32 -17.79 14.73 -0.20
C LEU A 32 -17.95 13.21 -0.25
N LEU A 33 -16.83 12.48 -0.31
CA LEU A 33 -16.87 11.02 -0.30
C LEU A 33 -17.29 10.53 1.11
N PRO A 34 -18.23 9.60 1.19
CA PRO A 34 -18.57 8.97 2.45
C PRO A 34 -17.40 8.12 2.96
N HIS A 35 -17.45 7.77 4.25
CA HIS A 35 -16.51 6.81 4.82
C HIS A 35 -16.40 5.56 3.90
N PRO A 36 -15.21 4.96 3.68
CA PRO A 36 -15.03 3.83 2.76
C PRO A 36 -16.02 2.68 2.97
N VAL A 37 -16.37 2.36 4.21
CA VAL A 37 -17.41 1.36 4.53
C VAL A 37 -18.76 1.75 3.93
N THR A 38 -19.17 3.00 4.12
CA THR A 38 -20.44 3.52 3.58
C THR A 38 -20.40 3.54 2.05
N LEU A 39 -19.25 3.87 1.46
CA LEU A 39 -19.06 3.84 0.01
C LEU A 39 -19.34 2.44 -0.55
N PHE A 40 -18.76 1.37 0.04
CA PHE A 40 -19.01 0.00 -0.40
C PHE A 40 -20.46 -0.43 -0.18
N ALA A 41 -21.07 -0.04 0.92
CA ALA A 41 -22.50 -0.31 1.16
C ALA A 41 -23.37 0.34 0.07
N VAL A 42 -23.10 1.60 -0.26
CA VAL A 42 -23.80 2.33 -1.34
C VAL A 42 -23.53 1.70 -2.71
N LEU A 43 -22.28 1.32 -3.00
CA LEU A 43 -21.94 0.65 -4.25
C LEU A 43 -22.64 -0.71 -4.37
N ALA A 44 -22.70 -1.51 -3.31
CA ALA A 44 -23.43 -2.78 -3.31
C ALA A 44 -24.93 -2.58 -3.61
N LEU A 45 -25.55 -1.58 -2.98
CA LEU A 45 -26.94 -1.20 -3.26
C LEU A 45 -27.11 -0.67 -4.69
N LEU A 46 -26.17 0.13 -5.17
CA LEU A 46 -26.19 0.63 -6.56
C LEU A 46 -26.14 -0.50 -7.58
N ILE A 47 -25.25 -1.50 -7.37
CA ILE A 47 -25.17 -2.67 -8.23
C ILE A 47 -26.50 -3.43 -8.24
N LEU A 48 -27.14 -3.59 -7.08
CA LEU A 48 -28.46 -4.21 -6.99
C LEU A 48 -29.47 -3.49 -7.88
N LEU A 49 -29.57 -2.15 -7.77
CA LEU A 49 -30.50 -1.34 -8.55
C LEU A 49 -30.14 -1.34 -10.06
N VAL A 50 -28.86 -1.16 -10.38
CA VAL A 50 -28.38 -1.15 -11.77
C VAL A 50 -28.60 -2.50 -12.43
N SER A 51 -28.44 -3.62 -11.71
CA SER A 51 -28.69 -4.95 -12.26
C SER A 51 -30.14 -5.13 -12.73
N GLY A 52 -31.10 -4.60 -11.97
CA GLY A 52 -32.51 -4.63 -12.40
C GLY A 52 -32.76 -3.80 -13.65
N MET A 53 -32.19 -2.61 -13.74
CA MET A 53 -32.31 -1.77 -14.95
C MET A 53 -31.58 -2.38 -16.14
N ALA A 54 -30.39 -2.95 -15.93
CA ALA A 54 -29.57 -3.55 -16.98
C ALA A 54 -30.26 -4.77 -17.60
N GLU A 55 -30.90 -5.63 -16.80
CA GLU A 55 -31.71 -6.74 -17.29
C GLU A 55 -32.94 -6.24 -18.07
N MET A 56 -33.65 -5.21 -17.57
CA MET A 56 -34.80 -4.61 -18.26
C MET A 56 -34.43 -3.97 -19.60
N LEU A 57 -33.20 -3.46 -19.74
CA LEU A 57 -32.68 -2.83 -20.96
C LEU A 57 -31.92 -3.82 -21.85
N ASP A 58 -31.92 -5.10 -21.50
CA ASP A 58 -31.18 -6.18 -22.18
C ASP A 58 -29.72 -5.84 -22.45
N TRP A 59 -29.03 -5.36 -21.40
CA TRP A 59 -27.59 -5.06 -21.51
C TRP A 59 -26.80 -6.33 -21.73
N GLN A 60 -26.12 -6.38 -22.87
CA GLN A 60 -25.32 -7.52 -23.28
C GLN A 60 -24.09 -7.08 -24.06
N VAL A 61 -23.06 -7.91 -24.05
CA VAL A 61 -21.83 -7.72 -24.83
C VAL A 61 -21.37 -9.04 -25.41
N ASP A 62 -20.58 -9.00 -26.49
CA ASP A 62 -19.92 -10.19 -27.03
C ASP A 62 -18.90 -10.71 -26.02
N ASP A 63 -18.88 -12.04 -25.80
CA ASP A 63 -17.91 -12.67 -24.93
C ASP A 63 -16.56 -12.78 -25.65
N PRO A 64 -15.52 -12.08 -25.21
CA PRO A 64 -14.21 -12.07 -25.85
C PRO A 64 -13.45 -13.37 -25.71
N ARG A 65 -13.90 -14.30 -24.83
CA ARG A 65 -13.23 -15.58 -24.60
C ARG A 65 -13.43 -16.52 -25.80
N PRO A 66 -12.45 -17.42 -26.09
CA PRO A 66 -12.57 -18.39 -27.17
C PRO A 66 -13.78 -19.30 -27.00
N ALA A 67 -14.34 -19.80 -28.11
CA ALA A 67 -15.41 -20.78 -28.07
C ALA A 67 -14.94 -22.07 -27.36
N GLY A 68 -15.83 -22.63 -26.51
CA GLY A 68 -15.53 -23.85 -25.75
C GLY A 68 -14.89 -23.67 -24.39
N VAL A 69 -14.59 -22.42 -23.98
CA VAL A 69 -14.13 -22.13 -22.61
C VAL A 69 -15.30 -22.28 -21.63
N SER A 70 -15.02 -22.87 -20.47
CA SER A 70 -16.01 -23.06 -19.41
C SER A 70 -16.63 -21.73 -18.97
N GLY A 71 -17.97 -21.69 -18.88
CA GLY A 71 -18.72 -20.49 -18.51
C GLY A 71 -19.03 -19.53 -19.65
N ARG A 72 -18.63 -19.81 -20.89
CA ARG A 72 -19.12 -19.09 -22.07
C ARG A 72 -20.48 -19.62 -22.48
N SER A 73 -21.44 -18.73 -22.73
CA SER A 73 -22.74 -19.09 -23.28
C SER A 73 -22.65 -19.59 -24.73
N GLU A 74 -23.58 -20.48 -25.14
CA GLU A 74 -23.58 -21.06 -26.50
C GLU A 74 -23.72 -19.99 -27.61
N ASP A 75 -24.45 -18.92 -27.33
CA ASP A 75 -24.66 -17.80 -28.25
C ASP A 75 -23.53 -16.76 -28.23
N GLY A 76 -22.53 -16.95 -27.35
CA GLY A 76 -21.38 -16.06 -27.25
C GLY A 76 -21.69 -14.67 -26.67
N LEU A 77 -22.81 -14.50 -25.97
CA LEU A 77 -23.21 -13.23 -25.37
C LEU A 77 -23.14 -13.29 -23.83
N ILE A 78 -22.64 -12.24 -23.23
CA ILE A 78 -22.70 -12.01 -21.78
C ILE A 78 -23.85 -11.05 -21.51
N ARG A 79 -24.87 -11.50 -20.78
CA ARG A 79 -26.05 -10.72 -20.42
C ARG A 79 -26.02 -10.28 -18.97
N ALA A 80 -26.53 -9.09 -18.69
CA ALA A 80 -26.77 -8.65 -17.32
C ALA A 80 -27.85 -9.53 -16.66
N VAL A 81 -27.60 -9.86 -15.37
CA VAL A 81 -28.52 -10.65 -14.54
C VAL A 81 -28.98 -9.80 -13.36
N SER A 82 -30.28 -9.67 -13.17
CA SER A 82 -30.84 -8.90 -12.06
C SER A 82 -30.76 -9.68 -10.73
N LEU A 83 -30.39 -8.97 -9.68
CA LEU A 83 -30.55 -9.44 -8.30
C LEU A 83 -31.85 -8.93 -7.64
N MET A 84 -32.65 -8.09 -8.34
CA MET A 84 -33.93 -7.54 -7.85
C MET A 84 -35.12 -8.49 -8.08
N ASN A 85 -34.87 -9.79 -8.06
CA ASN A 85 -35.90 -10.82 -8.17
C ASN A 85 -35.84 -11.78 -6.95
N PRO A 86 -36.84 -12.63 -6.73
CA PRO A 86 -36.86 -13.52 -5.55
C PRO A 86 -35.67 -14.47 -5.46
N GLU A 87 -35.09 -14.89 -6.59
CA GLU A 87 -33.91 -15.74 -6.64
C GLU A 87 -32.66 -14.97 -6.23
N GLY A 88 -32.46 -13.78 -6.79
CA GLY A 88 -31.36 -12.87 -6.44
C GLY A 88 -31.35 -12.50 -4.96
N MET A 89 -32.51 -12.15 -4.41
CA MET A 89 -32.64 -11.84 -3.00
C MET A 89 -32.33 -13.03 -2.08
N ARG A 90 -32.78 -14.24 -2.47
CA ARG A 90 -32.40 -15.47 -1.74
C ARG A 90 -30.89 -15.73 -1.85
N ARG A 91 -30.30 -15.55 -3.04
CA ARG A 91 -28.86 -15.70 -3.24
C ARG A 91 -28.06 -14.77 -2.34
N ILE A 92 -28.47 -13.50 -2.22
CA ILE A 92 -27.86 -12.53 -1.31
C ILE A 92 -27.95 -13.02 0.13
N ALA A 93 -29.16 -13.35 0.60
CA ALA A 93 -29.38 -13.75 1.98
C ALA A 93 -28.60 -15.02 2.37
N MET A 94 -28.53 -16.00 1.48
CA MET A 94 -27.85 -17.25 1.74
C MET A 94 -26.32 -17.15 1.69
N ASN A 95 -25.78 -16.18 0.95
CA ASN A 95 -24.34 -16.06 0.75
C ASN A 95 -23.68 -14.89 1.49
N LEU A 96 -24.43 -14.11 2.27
CA LEU A 96 -23.91 -12.93 2.97
C LEU A 96 -22.69 -13.27 3.85
N VAL A 97 -22.73 -14.39 4.57
CA VAL A 97 -21.65 -14.86 5.43
C VAL A 97 -20.50 -15.44 4.60
N THR A 98 -20.81 -16.29 3.63
CA THR A 98 -19.80 -16.97 2.80
C THR A 98 -19.04 -16.00 1.90
N ASN A 99 -19.68 -14.95 1.38
CA ASN A 99 -19.00 -13.88 0.67
C ASN A 99 -17.94 -13.22 1.55
N PHE A 100 -18.27 -12.93 2.81
CA PHE A 100 -17.35 -12.32 3.76
C PHE A 100 -16.22 -13.26 4.15
N THR A 101 -16.55 -14.48 4.60
CA THR A 101 -15.54 -15.44 5.10
C THR A 101 -14.66 -16.03 4.01
N GLY A 102 -15.17 -16.11 2.78
CA GLY A 102 -14.43 -16.57 1.60
C GLY A 102 -13.69 -15.49 0.84
N PHE A 103 -13.75 -14.23 1.29
CA PHE A 103 -13.05 -13.14 0.63
C PHE A 103 -11.53 -13.25 0.84
N ALA A 104 -10.78 -13.45 -0.26
CA ALA A 104 -9.36 -13.80 -0.24
C ALA A 104 -8.50 -12.94 0.70
N PRO A 105 -8.65 -11.60 0.74
CA PRO A 105 -7.80 -10.76 1.58
C PRO A 105 -8.02 -10.94 3.09
N LEU A 106 -9.17 -11.46 3.52
CA LEU A 106 -9.51 -11.51 4.94
C LEU A 106 -8.54 -12.41 5.73
N GLY A 107 -8.44 -13.66 5.36
CA GLY A 107 -7.62 -14.66 6.08
C GLY A 107 -6.13 -14.33 6.01
N THR A 108 -5.64 -13.93 4.85
CA THR A 108 -4.22 -13.64 4.61
C THR A 108 -3.73 -12.46 5.46
N VAL A 109 -4.50 -11.38 5.55
CA VAL A 109 -4.17 -10.20 6.36
C VAL A 109 -4.21 -10.52 7.85
N LEU A 110 -5.25 -11.24 8.31
CA LEU A 110 -5.37 -11.63 9.72
C LEU A 110 -4.14 -12.44 10.18
N VAL A 111 -3.75 -13.45 9.40
CA VAL A 111 -2.60 -14.31 9.75
C VAL A 111 -1.29 -13.53 9.75
N ALA A 112 -1.03 -12.69 8.73
CA ALA A 112 0.18 -11.89 8.68
C ALA A 112 0.30 -10.96 9.89
N LEU A 113 -0.79 -10.28 10.27
CA LEU A 113 -0.80 -9.32 11.37
C LEU A 113 -0.69 -9.95 12.75
N LEU A 114 -1.05 -11.21 12.94
CA LEU A 114 -0.77 -11.91 14.22
C LEU A 114 0.72 -11.91 14.55
N GLY A 115 1.60 -12.21 13.59
CA GLY A 115 3.04 -12.19 13.77
C GLY A 115 3.60 -10.79 14.00
N VAL A 116 3.16 -9.83 13.18
CA VAL A 116 3.57 -8.42 13.29
C VAL A 116 3.16 -7.82 14.63
N GLY A 117 1.96 -8.12 15.14
CA GLY A 117 1.49 -7.63 16.44
C GLY A 117 2.37 -8.08 17.62
N VAL A 118 2.93 -9.28 17.57
CA VAL A 118 3.92 -9.73 18.56
C VAL A 118 5.23 -8.94 18.40
N ALA A 119 5.65 -8.65 17.18
CA ALA A 119 6.86 -7.87 16.89
C ALA A 119 6.74 -6.42 17.36
N GLU A 120 5.58 -5.81 17.20
CA GLU A 120 5.27 -4.48 17.75
C GLU A 120 5.25 -4.51 19.29
N ARG A 121 4.52 -5.44 19.87
CA ARG A 121 4.38 -5.56 21.33
C ARG A 121 5.71 -5.83 22.05
N SER A 122 6.57 -6.65 21.45
CA SER A 122 7.89 -6.94 21.99
C SER A 122 8.85 -5.74 21.96
N GLY A 123 8.59 -4.76 21.08
CA GLY A 123 9.47 -3.61 20.81
C GLY A 123 10.58 -3.91 19.79
N LEU A 124 10.62 -5.11 19.20
CA LEU A 124 11.65 -5.52 18.23
C LEU A 124 11.72 -4.56 17.05
N LEU A 125 10.56 -4.22 16.45
CA LEU A 125 10.49 -3.35 15.27
C LEU A 125 10.99 -1.94 15.57
N GLY A 126 10.54 -1.36 16.68
CA GLY A 126 10.99 -0.04 17.12
C GLY A 126 12.49 0.02 17.41
N ALA A 127 13.05 -1.03 18.05
CA ALA A 127 14.47 -1.12 18.30
C ALA A 127 15.29 -1.31 17.02
N LEU A 128 14.79 -2.10 16.06
CA LEU A 128 15.44 -2.32 14.76
C LEU A 128 15.52 -1.00 13.97
N LEU A 129 14.41 -0.26 13.88
CA LEU A 129 14.35 1.00 13.17
C LEU A 129 15.27 2.06 13.81
N ARG A 130 15.30 2.14 15.15
CA ARG A 130 16.24 3.01 15.88
C ARG A 130 17.69 2.59 15.63
N ALA A 131 17.99 1.29 15.64
CA ALA A 131 19.33 0.79 15.37
C ALA A 131 19.84 1.20 13.99
N LEU A 132 19.00 1.09 12.97
CA LEU A 132 19.33 1.48 11.60
C LEU A 132 19.66 2.98 11.51
N VAL A 133 18.82 3.84 12.04
CA VAL A 133 18.98 5.31 11.93
C VAL A 133 20.11 5.82 12.80
N LEU A 134 20.22 5.36 14.06
CA LEU A 134 21.26 5.82 14.99
C LEU A 134 22.65 5.27 14.63
N GLY A 135 22.72 4.15 13.92
CA GLY A 135 23.98 3.57 13.41
C GLY A 135 24.47 4.20 12.11
N ALA A 136 23.72 5.15 11.53
CA ALA A 136 24.03 5.71 10.23
C ALA A 136 25.29 6.64 10.27
N PRO A 137 26.25 6.46 9.35
CA PRO A 137 27.31 7.46 9.15
C PRO A 137 26.72 8.82 8.74
N ARG A 138 27.30 9.91 9.22
CA ARG A 138 26.80 11.28 8.96
C ARG A 138 26.58 11.57 7.47
N ASN A 139 27.48 11.10 6.60
CA ASN A 139 27.39 11.32 5.15
C ASN A 139 26.24 10.54 4.48
N LEU A 140 25.82 9.41 5.06
CA LEU A 140 24.75 8.55 4.54
C LEU A 140 23.45 8.70 5.33
N LEU A 141 23.41 9.59 6.33
CA LEU A 141 22.27 9.72 7.23
C LEU A 141 20.94 9.89 6.47
N THR A 142 20.89 10.76 5.46
CA THR A 142 19.66 10.96 4.68
C THR A 142 19.24 9.69 3.94
N ALA A 143 20.18 9.00 3.30
CA ALA A 143 19.90 7.77 2.58
C ALA A 143 19.40 6.66 3.52
N VAL A 144 20.05 6.53 4.68
CA VAL A 144 19.65 5.55 5.70
C VAL A 144 18.27 5.89 6.28
N VAL A 145 17.97 7.16 6.53
CA VAL A 145 16.65 7.59 7.00
C VAL A 145 15.57 7.25 5.96
N VAL A 146 15.77 7.60 4.68
CA VAL A 146 14.79 7.27 3.62
C VAL A 146 14.65 5.76 3.48
N PHE A 147 15.76 5.01 3.42
CA PHE A 147 15.76 3.55 3.31
C PHE A 147 15.04 2.88 4.50
N ALA A 148 15.41 3.25 5.72
CA ALA A 148 14.75 2.72 6.93
C ALA A 148 13.25 3.03 6.94
N SER A 149 12.87 4.22 6.44
CA SER A 149 11.48 4.64 6.34
C SER A 149 10.70 3.80 5.32
N VAL A 150 11.29 3.48 4.17
CA VAL A 150 10.70 2.54 3.21
C VAL A 150 10.55 1.15 3.84
N VAL A 151 11.62 0.62 4.44
CA VAL A 151 11.62 -0.71 5.07
C VAL A 151 10.62 -0.80 6.22
N SER A 152 10.32 0.30 6.90
CA SER A 152 9.35 0.31 7.99
C SER A 152 7.93 -0.09 7.57
N ASN A 153 7.59 0.00 6.28
CA ASN A 153 6.31 -0.43 5.75
C ASN A 153 6.08 -1.95 5.85
N THR A 154 7.14 -2.75 6.08
CA THR A 154 7.01 -4.17 6.47
C THR A 154 6.27 -4.33 7.81
N ALA A 155 6.43 -3.34 8.69
CA ALA A 155 5.92 -3.31 10.06
C ALA A 155 4.65 -2.45 10.19
N SER A 156 3.80 -2.44 9.19
CA SER A 156 2.56 -1.65 9.19
C SER A 156 2.83 -0.15 9.42
N GLU A 157 2.28 0.46 10.46
CA GLU A 157 2.25 1.91 10.67
C GLU A 157 3.36 2.45 11.57
N MET A 158 4.28 1.57 12.03
CA MET A 158 5.37 1.94 12.95
C MET A 158 6.29 3.04 12.41
N GLY A 159 6.46 3.13 11.10
CA GLY A 159 7.24 4.17 10.45
C GLY A 159 6.74 5.58 10.76
N TYR A 160 5.43 5.77 10.75
CA TYR A 160 4.81 7.08 11.03
C TYR A 160 5.05 7.54 12.47
N VAL A 161 4.92 6.63 13.41
CA VAL A 161 4.99 6.95 14.85
C VAL A 161 6.44 7.06 15.34
N VAL A 162 7.35 6.22 14.83
CA VAL A 162 8.72 6.10 15.33
C VAL A 162 9.72 6.86 14.47
N LEU A 163 9.73 6.61 13.16
CA LEU A 163 10.82 7.12 12.30
C LEU A 163 10.68 8.60 11.95
N ILE A 164 9.48 9.08 11.72
CA ILE A 164 9.29 10.49 11.32
C ILE A 164 9.73 11.43 12.44
N PRO A 165 9.30 11.26 13.71
CA PRO A 165 9.83 12.07 14.81
C PRO A 165 11.33 11.86 15.05
N LEU A 166 11.80 10.60 15.01
CA LEU A 166 13.21 10.28 15.22
C LEU A 166 14.12 10.96 14.19
N ALA A 167 13.74 10.95 12.91
CA ALA A 167 14.52 11.57 11.85
C ALA A 167 14.68 13.08 12.06
N ALA A 168 13.65 13.77 12.56
CA ALA A 168 13.74 15.18 12.90
C ALA A 168 14.75 15.44 14.05
N VAL A 169 14.69 14.61 15.11
CA VAL A 169 15.63 14.71 16.24
C VAL A 169 17.07 14.42 15.78
N VAL A 170 17.29 13.36 15.00
CA VAL A 170 18.63 12.98 14.51
C VAL A 170 19.22 14.05 13.60
N PHE A 171 18.43 14.64 12.69
CA PHE A 171 18.91 15.72 11.83
C PHE A 171 19.32 16.94 12.67
N ARG A 172 18.52 17.31 13.68
CA ARG A 172 18.84 18.39 14.61
C ARG A 172 20.13 18.11 15.39
N ALA A 173 20.32 16.88 15.87
CA ALA A 173 21.51 16.48 16.63
C ALA A 173 22.82 16.57 15.81
N VAL A 174 22.74 16.38 14.49
CA VAL A 174 23.90 16.55 13.59
C VAL A 174 24.01 17.96 13.02
N GLY A 175 23.21 18.93 13.51
CA GLY A 175 23.24 20.33 13.09
C GLY A 175 22.53 20.63 11.78
N ARG A 176 21.68 19.70 11.29
CA ARG A 176 20.87 19.86 10.08
C ARG A 176 19.45 20.33 10.42
N HIS A 177 18.70 20.77 9.41
CA HIS A 177 17.34 21.26 9.64
C HIS A 177 16.38 20.08 9.99
N PRO A 178 15.72 20.07 11.18
CA PRO A 178 14.89 18.94 11.61
C PRO A 178 13.72 18.64 10.67
N LEU A 179 13.09 19.66 10.07
CA LEU A 179 12.03 19.46 9.10
C LEU A 179 12.52 18.77 7.80
N ALA A 180 13.81 18.86 7.46
CA ALA A 180 14.36 18.11 6.33
C ALA A 180 14.43 16.61 6.66
N GLY A 181 14.80 16.25 7.91
CA GLY A 181 14.77 14.89 8.40
C GLY A 181 13.35 14.32 8.45
N LEU A 182 12.41 15.10 8.99
CA LEU A 182 10.98 14.75 9.01
C LEU A 182 10.46 14.51 7.59
N ALA A 183 10.73 15.42 6.65
CA ALA A 183 10.27 15.28 5.26
C ALA A 183 10.89 14.07 4.56
N ALA A 184 12.18 13.79 4.79
CA ALA A 184 12.85 12.60 4.26
C ALA A 184 12.22 11.30 4.77
N ALA A 185 11.94 11.22 6.07
CA ALA A 185 11.28 10.06 6.66
C ALA A 185 9.83 9.94 6.18
N PHE A 186 9.08 11.02 6.14
CA PHE A 186 7.71 11.01 5.63
C PHE A 186 7.65 10.60 4.15
N ALA A 187 8.57 11.09 3.34
CA ALA A 187 8.69 10.66 1.95
C ALA A 187 8.97 9.16 1.82
N GLY A 188 9.85 8.60 2.67
CA GLY A 188 10.13 7.17 2.67
C GLY A 188 8.96 6.30 3.17
N VAL A 189 8.35 6.66 4.31
CA VAL A 189 7.24 5.88 4.90
C VAL A 189 6.00 5.93 4.01
N SER A 190 5.59 7.10 3.57
CA SER A 190 4.32 7.29 2.88
C SER A 190 4.47 7.32 1.36
N GLY A 191 5.44 8.08 0.84
CA GLY A 191 5.72 8.13 -0.60
C GLY A 191 6.38 6.87 -1.14
N GLY A 192 7.11 6.14 -0.30
CA GLY A 192 7.68 4.83 -0.60
C GLY A 192 6.84 3.64 -0.14
N TYR A 193 5.55 3.84 0.14
CA TYR A 193 4.66 2.84 0.75
C TYR A 193 4.62 1.49 0.03
N SER A 194 4.65 1.49 -1.28
CA SER A 194 4.65 0.30 -2.12
C SER A 194 6.04 -0.15 -2.57
N ALA A 195 7.11 0.37 -1.96
CA ALA A 195 8.46 -0.14 -2.12
C ALA A 195 8.89 -0.86 -0.84
N ASN A 196 9.51 -2.03 -0.94
CA ASN A 196 10.03 -2.73 0.23
C ASN A 196 11.05 -3.79 -0.16
N VAL A 197 11.99 -4.08 0.74
CA VAL A 197 12.92 -5.22 0.61
C VAL A 197 12.35 -6.52 1.18
N LEU A 198 11.31 -6.42 2.00
CA LEU A 198 10.59 -7.54 2.58
C LEU A 198 9.11 -7.44 2.19
N ILE A 199 8.44 -8.58 2.19
CA ILE A 199 6.99 -8.62 1.98
C ILE A 199 6.32 -8.12 3.26
N GLY A 200 5.46 -7.11 3.13
CA GLY A 200 4.71 -6.52 4.22
C GLY A 200 3.26 -7.03 4.29
N THR A 201 2.51 -6.48 5.24
CA THR A 201 1.09 -6.84 5.46
C THR A 201 0.17 -6.38 4.34
N VAL A 202 0.57 -5.34 3.60
CA VAL A 202 -0.18 -4.78 2.46
C VAL A 202 -0.13 -5.70 1.24
N ASP A 203 0.94 -6.47 1.06
CA ASP A 203 1.15 -7.29 -0.12
C ASP A 203 0.10 -8.42 -0.25
N PRO A 204 -0.16 -9.23 0.80
CA PRO A 204 -1.25 -10.20 0.75
C PRO A 204 -2.63 -9.56 0.57
N LEU A 205 -2.83 -8.37 1.14
CA LEU A 205 -4.09 -7.64 1.00
C LEU A 205 -4.37 -7.24 -0.45
N LEU A 206 -3.40 -6.59 -1.11
CA LEU A 206 -3.57 -6.17 -2.50
C LEU A 206 -3.64 -7.37 -3.44
N ALA A 207 -2.82 -8.40 -3.22
CA ALA A 207 -2.86 -9.64 -4.00
C ALA A 207 -4.23 -10.32 -3.93
N GLY A 208 -4.82 -10.42 -2.73
CA GLY A 208 -6.15 -10.98 -2.56
C GLY A 208 -7.25 -10.17 -3.25
N ILE A 209 -7.22 -8.82 -3.18
CA ILE A 209 -8.17 -7.97 -3.91
C ILE A 209 -8.00 -8.15 -5.42
N THR A 210 -6.77 -8.26 -5.90
CA THR A 210 -6.46 -8.47 -7.32
C THR A 210 -6.94 -9.85 -7.78
N THR A 211 -6.78 -10.89 -6.96
CA THR A 211 -7.32 -12.24 -7.21
C THR A 211 -8.83 -12.20 -7.43
N GLU A 212 -9.57 -11.55 -6.53
CA GLU A 212 -11.03 -11.43 -6.66
C GLU A 212 -11.45 -10.62 -7.89
N ALA A 213 -10.68 -9.59 -8.24
CA ALA A 213 -10.93 -8.78 -9.44
C ALA A 213 -10.62 -9.54 -10.74
N ALA A 214 -9.52 -10.29 -10.79
CA ALA A 214 -9.16 -11.13 -11.94
C ALA A 214 -10.19 -12.24 -12.18
N ARG A 215 -10.74 -12.81 -11.11
CA ARG A 215 -11.78 -13.84 -11.15
C ARG A 215 -13.06 -13.39 -11.88
N ILE A 216 -13.30 -12.09 -12.03
CA ILE A 216 -14.45 -11.58 -12.80
C ILE A 216 -14.39 -12.01 -14.27
N ILE A 217 -13.19 -12.04 -14.86
CA ILE A 217 -12.97 -12.46 -16.26
C ILE A 217 -12.58 -13.94 -16.33
N ASP A 218 -11.73 -14.39 -15.40
CA ASP A 218 -11.19 -15.74 -15.42
C ASP A 218 -11.42 -16.46 -14.07
N PRO A 219 -12.38 -17.39 -13.99
CA PRO A 219 -12.65 -18.14 -12.78
C PRO A 219 -11.48 -18.98 -12.25
N SER A 220 -10.41 -19.19 -13.04
CA SER A 220 -9.22 -19.91 -12.59
C SER A 220 -8.42 -19.14 -11.53
N TYR A 221 -8.64 -17.83 -11.41
CA TYR A 221 -8.13 -16.97 -10.33
C TYR A 221 -9.01 -17.09 -9.07
N ALA A 222 -9.23 -18.29 -8.58
CA ALA A 222 -9.96 -18.46 -7.32
C ALA A 222 -8.99 -18.57 -6.14
N PRO A 223 -9.40 -18.20 -4.91
CA PRO A 223 -8.61 -18.46 -3.71
C PRO A 223 -8.23 -19.94 -3.58
N GLY A 224 -6.96 -20.24 -3.37
CA GLY A 224 -6.43 -21.61 -3.33
C GLY A 224 -6.20 -22.27 -4.70
N ALA A 225 -6.60 -21.65 -5.80
CA ALA A 225 -6.39 -22.17 -7.14
C ALA A 225 -4.95 -21.94 -7.66
N VAL A 226 -4.60 -22.57 -8.78
CA VAL A 226 -3.24 -22.47 -9.37
C VAL A 226 -2.89 -21.05 -9.76
N ASN A 227 -3.85 -20.26 -10.23
CA ASN A 227 -3.66 -18.89 -10.68
C ASN A 227 -3.97 -17.83 -9.59
N GLU A 228 -4.16 -18.24 -8.32
CA GLU A 228 -4.25 -17.27 -7.22
C GLU A 228 -3.02 -16.37 -7.19
N ILE A 229 -3.23 -15.06 -7.11
CA ILE A 229 -2.15 -14.09 -7.12
C ILE A 229 -1.44 -14.12 -5.76
N PRO A 230 -0.15 -14.50 -5.72
CA PRO A 230 0.58 -14.61 -4.47
C PRO A 230 0.94 -13.23 -3.91
N ALA A 231 1.16 -13.13 -2.60
CA ALA A 231 1.64 -11.91 -1.98
C ALA A 231 3.01 -11.43 -2.53
N THR A 232 3.75 -12.33 -3.18
CA THR A 232 5.02 -12.05 -3.87
C THR A 232 4.87 -11.47 -5.26
N ALA A 233 3.64 -11.33 -5.78
CA ALA A 233 3.36 -10.98 -7.18
C ALA A 233 4.07 -9.72 -7.70
N ASN A 234 4.40 -8.76 -6.82
CA ASN A 234 5.14 -7.54 -7.19
C ASN A 234 6.52 -7.43 -6.53
N TYR A 235 7.01 -8.51 -5.90
CA TYR A 235 8.19 -8.44 -5.03
C TYR A 235 9.46 -7.93 -5.72
N LEU A 236 9.76 -8.38 -6.93
CA LEU A 236 10.98 -7.99 -7.64
C LEU A 236 10.96 -6.50 -7.98
N PHE A 237 9.81 -6.00 -8.46
CA PHE A 237 9.64 -4.60 -8.77
C PHE A 237 9.72 -3.72 -7.52
N MET A 238 9.09 -4.13 -6.42
CA MET A 238 9.14 -3.44 -5.13
C MET A 238 10.55 -3.38 -4.54
N PHE A 239 11.28 -4.48 -4.63
CA PHE A 239 12.67 -4.57 -4.15
C PHE A 239 13.56 -3.55 -4.85
N VAL A 240 13.55 -3.51 -6.17
CA VAL A 240 14.34 -2.53 -6.95
C VAL A 240 13.84 -1.11 -6.72
N SER A 241 12.54 -0.91 -6.61
CA SER A 241 11.92 0.38 -6.29
C SER A 241 12.43 0.96 -4.98
N THR A 242 12.75 0.13 -3.98
CA THR A 242 13.29 0.57 -2.68
C THR A 242 14.60 1.36 -2.84
N PHE A 243 15.49 0.86 -3.67
CA PHE A 243 16.77 1.55 -3.92
C PHE A 243 16.58 2.82 -4.73
N MET A 244 15.70 2.77 -5.75
CA MET A 244 15.36 3.97 -6.54
C MET A 244 14.75 5.07 -5.66
N ILE A 245 13.74 4.76 -4.85
CA ILE A 245 13.09 5.69 -3.92
C ILE A 245 14.11 6.25 -2.92
N THR A 246 15.01 5.41 -2.40
CA THR A 246 16.08 5.84 -1.48
C THR A 246 17.00 6.88 -2.13
N VAL A 247 17.43 6.63 -3.36
CA VAL A 247 18.30 7.55 -4.12
C VAL A 247 17.56 8.86 -4.41
N ILE A 248 16.36 8.79 -4.99
CA ILE A 248 15.57 9.98 -5.34
C ILE A 248 15.22 10.77 -4.09
N GLY A 249 14.74 10.12 -3.02
CA GLY A 249 14.39 10.77 -1.76
C GLY A 249 15.60 11.49 -1.13
N THR A 250 16.77 10.84 -1.18
CA THR A 250 18.02 11.47 -0.70
C THR A 250 18.39 12.70 -1.53
N LEU A 251 18.31 12.62 -2.85
CA LEU A 251 18.61 13.75 -3.74
C LEU A 251 17.62 14.90 -3.54
N VAL A 252 16.33 14.62 -3.47
CA VAL A 252 15.30 15.64 -3.22
C VAL A 252 15.51 16.31 -1.87
N THR A 253 15.78 15.53 -0.82
CA THR A 253 16.06 16.08 0.51
C THR A 253 17.25 17.03 0.47
N THR A 254 18.39 16.54 -0.05
CA THR A 254 19.67 17.27 0.07
C THR A 254 19.82 18.40 -0.93
N ARG A 255 19.21 18.32 -2.12
CA ARG A 255 19.37 19.31 -3.19
C ARG A 255 18.20 20.28 -3.31
N ILE A 256 17.02 19.94 -2.84
CA ILE A 256 15.81 20.75 -3.02
C ILE A 256 15.24 21.20 -1.67
N VAL A 257 14.91 20.25 -0.79
CA VAL A 257 14.14 20.56 0.43
C VAL A 257 14.99 21.22 1.49
N GLU A 258 16.13 20.66 1.84
CA GLU A 258 17.01 21.21 2.88
C GLU A 258 17.57 22.60 2.51
N PRO A 259 18.04 22.85 1.27
CA PRO A 259 18.44 24.19 0.85
C PRO A 259 17.30 25.23 0.91
N LYS A 260 16.05 24.81 0.59
CA LYS A 260 14.87 25.67 0.66
C LYS A 260 14.46 26.02 2.09
N LEU A 261 14.62 25.08 3.03
CA LEU A 261 14.35 25.30 4.45
C LEU A 261 15.39 26.20 5.12
N GLY A 262 16.63 26.20 4.63
CA GLY A 262 17.73 27.00 5.18
C GLY A 262 18.23 26.49 6.54
N LYS A 263 18.75 27.39 7.36
CA LYS A 263 19.22 27.07 8.72
C LYS A 263 18.04 26.99 9.68
N PHE A 264 18.10 26.05 10.61
CA PHE A 264 17.10 25.92 11.66
C PHE A 264 17.18 27.13 12.62
N GLU A 265 16.04 27.77 12.87
CA GLU A 265 15.89 28.88 13.80
C GLU A 265 15.17 28.41 15.06
N PRO A 266 15.86 28.22 16.20
CA PRO A 266 15.23 27.77 17.46
C PRO A 266 14.08 28.66 17.93
N SER A 267 14.12 29.98 17.60
CA SER A 267 13.07 30.95 17.96
C SER A 267 11.70 30.66 17.35
N ARG A 268 11.63 29.83 16.31
CA ARG A 268 10.38 29.37 15.68
C ARG A 268 9.83 28.11 16.28
N ALA A 269 10.65 27.35 17.02
CA ALA A 269 10.29 26.10 17.63
C ALA A 269 9.34 26.28 18.83
N ALA A 270 8.73 25.20 19.28
CA ALA A 270 7.97 25.16 20.51
C ALA A 270 8.88 25.38 21.73
N ASP A 271 8.36 26.01 22.79
CA ASP A 271 9.16 26.35 23.99
C ASP A 271 9.58 25.11 24.78
N ASP A 272 8.85 24.02 24.64
CA ASP A 272 9.05 22.71 25.27
C ASP A 272 9.88 21.75 24.41
N LEU A 273 10.59 22.25 23.39
CA LEU A 273 11.39 21.41 22.53
C LEU A 273 12.62 20.87 23.28
N GLU A 274 12.58 19.57 23.61
CA GLU A 274 13.66 18.84 24.30
C GLU A 274 15.01 19.04 23.61
N ASP A 275 16.11 19.00 24.40
CA ASP A 275 17.45 18.99 23.82
C ASP A 275 17.64 17.77 22.90
N PRO A 276 18.36 17.92 21.76
CA PRO A 276 18.54 16.80 20.82
C PRO A 276 19.18 15.58 21.46
N GLU A 277 20.06 15.76 22.45
CA GLU A 277 20.73 14.65 23.15
C GLU A 277 19.76 13.88 24.06
N GLU A 278 18.78 14.54 24.68
CA GLU A 278 17.76 13.93 25.51
C GLU A 278 16.69 13.19 24.67
N GLY A 279 16.40 13.72 23.47
CA GLY A 279 15.46 13.10 22.52
C GLY A 279 16.01 11.85 21.81
N LEU A 280 17.34 11.66 21.81
CA LEU A 280 18.00 10.48 21.24
C LEU A 280 17.98 9.32 22.24
N LYS A 281 16.87 8.57 22.30
CA LYS A 281 16.84 7.31 23.07
C LYS A 281 17.76 6.28 22.42
N THR A 282 19.01 6.23 22.92
CA THR A 282 19.98 5.19 22.50
C THR A 282 19.49 3.82 22.90
N LEU A 283 19.89 2.80 22.14
CA LEU A 283 19.54 1.41 22.45
C LEU A 283 20.21 0.98 23.75
N SER A 284 19.45 0.38 24.65
CA SER A 284 19.98 -0.22 25.87
C SER A 284 20.89 -1.43 25.55
N PRO A 285 21.76 -1.84 26.48
CA PRO A 285 22.56 -3.06 26.31
C PRO A 285 21.71 -4.29 26.05
N GLU A 286 20.55 -4.40 26.72
CA GLU A 286 19.58 -5.49 26.56
C GLU A 286 18.95 -5.46 25.17
N GLU A 287 18.56 -4.29 24.68
CA GLU A 287 18.03 -4.12 23.33
C GLU A 287 19.06 -4.51 22.27
N LYS A 288 20.32 -4.10 22.42
CA LYS A 288 21.41 -4.48 21.50
C LYS A 288 21.64 -5.99 21.49
N ARG A 289 21.63 -6.63 22.68
CA ARG A 289 21.74 -8.08 22.81
C ARG A 289 20.53 -8.78 22.20
N GLY A 290 19.34 -8.29 22.49
CA GLY A 290 18.09 -8.79 21.94
C GLY A 290 18.07 -8.75 20.40
N LEU A 291 18.47 -7.62 19.79
CA LEU A 291 18.58 -7.49 18.32
C LEU A 291 19.58 -8.47 17.71
N LYS A 292 20.74 -8.67 18.35
CA LYS A 292 21.74 -9.66 17.88
C LYS A 292 21.18 -11.08 17.90
N LEU A 293 20.50 -11.48 18.97
CA LEU A 293 19.91 -12.81 19.10
C LEU A 293 18.72 -12.99 18.17
N ALA A 294 17.85 -11.99 18.02
CA ALA A 294 16.77 -12.00 17.04
C ALA A 294 17.32 -12.13 15.61
N GLY A 295 18.36 -11.37 15.27
CA GLY A 295 19.04 -11.49 13.98
C GLY A 295 19.64 -12.87 13.74
N LEU A 296 20.28 -13.46 14.74
CA LEU A 296 20.78 -14.84 14.65
C LEU A 296 19.63 -15.84 14.45
N THR A 297 18.52 -15.64 15.16
CA THR A 297 17.30 -16.46 14.99
C THR A 297 16.79 -16.39 13.56
N VAL A 298 16.70 -15.20 12.97
CA VAL A 298 16.32 -15.03 11.56
C VAL A 298 17.29 -15.77 10.63
N LEU A 299 18.60 -15.69 10.86
CA LEU A 299 19.58 -16.40 10.04
C LEU A 299 19.43 -17.92 10.15
N VAL A 300 19.18 -18.45 11.35
CA VAL A 300 18.91 -19.88 11.55
C VAL A 300 17.63 -20.31 10.84
N MET A 301 16.58 -19.50 10.91
CA MET A 301 15.30 -19.76 10.22
C MET A 301 15.47 -19.71 8.69
N LEU A 302 16.23 -18.75 8.17
CA LEU A 302 16.55 -18.69 6.73
C LEU A 302 17.39 -19.91 6.30
N GLY A 303 18.36 -20.33 7.10
CA GLY A 303 19.12 -21.56 6.87
C GLY A 303 18.21 -22.81 6.85
N GLY A 304 17.28 -22.90 7.82
CA GLY A 304 16.27 -23.96 7.86
C GLY A 304 15.35 -23.95 6.62
N LEU A 305 14.85 -22.77 6.24
CA LEU A 305 14.04 -22.62 5.04
C LEU A 305 14.82 -23.01 3.77
N ALA A 306 16.09 -22.61 3.69
CA ALA A 306 16.96 -22.99 2.58
C ALA A 306 17.16 -24.52 2.50
N LEU A 307 17.34 -25.20 3.64
CA LEU A 307 17.43 -26.66 3.70
C LEU A 307 16.13 -27.36 3.26
N LEU A 308 14.98 -26.73 3.45
CA LEU A 308 13.68 -27.27 3.06
C LEU A 308 13.29 -26.94 1.60
N ALA A 309 13.89 -25.89 1.01
CA ALA A 309 13.55 -25.41 -0.31
C ALA A 309 14.60 -25.69 -1.41
N LEU A 310 15.91 -25.69 -1.07
CA LEU A 310 16.96 -25.83 -2.09
C LEU A 310 17.22 -27.25 -2.58
N PRO A 311 17.17 -28.33 -1.75
CA PRO A 311 17.38 -29.68 -2.23
C PRO A 311 16.32 -30.09 -3.26
N GLU A 312 16.70 -30.95 -4.22
CA GLU A 312 15.79 -31.44 -5.27
C GLU A 312 14.53 -32.13 -4.72
N ASN A 313 14.64 -32.79 -3.55
CA ASN A 313 13.53 -33.39 -2.82
C ASN A 313 13.07 -32.51 -1.64
N GLY A 314 13.24 -31.20 -1.71
CA GLY A 314 12.88 -30.27 -0.65
C GLY A 314 11.36 -30.24 -0.40
N TRP A 315 10.94 -30.11 0.87
CA TRP A 315 9.51 -30.12 1.24
C TRP A 315 8.71 -28.95 0.66
N PHE A 316 9.39 -27.86 0.29
CA PHE A 316 8.77 -26.69 -0.33
C PHE A 316 8.89 -26.65 -1.84
N ARG A 317 9.23 -27.80 -2.46
CA ARG A 317 9.22 -27.97 -3.93
C ARG A 317 7.98 -28.73 -4.39
N ASP A 318 7.57 -28.47 -5.63
CA ASP A 318 6.52 -29.21 -6.30
C ASP A 318 7.16 -30.37 -7.10
N PRO A 319 7.00 -31.63 -6.68
CA PRO A 319 7.62 -32.76 -7.36
C PRO A 319 7.06 -33.03 -8.77
N ALA A 320 5.92 -32.42 -9.13
CA ALA A 320 5.28 -32.59 -10.43
C ALA A 320 5.87 -31.66 -11.51
N VAL A 321 6.67 -30.68 -11.13
CA VAL A 321 7.19 -29.63 -12.03
C VAL A 321 8.68 -29.83 -12.26
N ASN A 322 9.05 -30.43 -13.38
CA ASN A 322 10.43 -30.48 -13.90
C ASN A 322 10.78 -29.17 -14.62
N ALA A 323 10.51 -28.02 -14.02
CA ALA A 323 10.69 -26.72 -14.64
C ALA A 323 11.75 -25.87 -13.92
N LEU A 324 12.00 -24.68 -14.44
CA LEU A 324 12.90 -23.68 -13.86
C LEU A 324 12.66 -23.46 -12.36
N LEU A 325 13.70 -23.21 -11.61
CA LEU A 325 13.76 -23.10 -10.13
C LEU A 325 12.61 -22.32 -9.48
N ILE A 326 12.01 -21.36 -10.19
CA ILE A 326 10.92 -20.51 -9.68
C ILE A 326 9.57 -21.25 -9.66
N ASP A 327 9.27 -22.02 -10.71
CA ASP A 327 7.99 -22.76 -10.81
C ASP A 327 7.93 -23.91 -9.82
N ASP A 328 9.05 -24.54 -9.58
CA ASP A 328 9.25 -25.61 -8.62
C ASP A 328 9.09 -25.12 -7.16
N LEU A 329 9.36 -23.84 -6.88
CA LEU A 329 9.22 -23.21 -5.56
C LEU A 329 7.81 -22.62 -5.31
N ARG A 330 6.81 -22.89 -6.14
CA ARG A 330 5.43 -22.41 -5.95
C ARG A 330 4.86 -22.70 -4.54
N PRO A 331 5.04 -23.89 -3.94
CA PRO A 331 4.56 -24.13 -2.59
C PRO A 331 5.15 -23.17 -1.55
N MET A 332 6.47 -22.86 -1.66
CA MET A 332 7.12 -21.86 -0.79
C MET A 332 6.54 -20.45 -1.00
N LEU A 333 6.39 -20.02 -2.27
CA LEU A 333 5.86 -18.70 -2.60
C LEU A 333 4.40 -18.53 -2.13
N ARG A 334 3.59 -19.60 -2.17
CA ARG A 334 2.24 -19.60 -1.63
C ARG A 334 2.18 -19.61 -0.11
N SER A 335 3.21 -20.18 0.54
CA SER A 335 3.31 -20.21 2.00
C SER A 335 3.83 -18.90 2.59
N VAL A 336 4.06 -17.87 1.76
CA VAL A 336 4.73 -16.63 2.18
C VAL A 336 4.03 -15.94 3.35
N VAL A 337 2.70 -15.97 3.42
CA VAL A 337 1.93 -15.39 4.53
C VAL A 337 2.20 -16.13 5.84
N SER A 338 2.23 -17.46 5.79
CA SER A 338 2.60 -18.30 6.95
C SER A 338 4.05 -18.07 7.36
N LEU A 339 4.94 -17.92 6.38
CA LEU A 339 6.34 -17.57 6.65
C LEU A 339 6.47 -16.20 7.31
N ILE A 340 5.74 -15.18 6.84
CA ILE A 340 5.68 -13.86 7.49
C ILE A 340 5.29 -14.03 8.96
N PHE A 341 4.20 -14.74 9.25
CA PHE A 341 3.76 -14.99 10.62
C PHE A 341 4.89 -15.59 11.48
N VAL A 342 5.56 -16.64 11.00
CA VAL A 342 6.60 -17.35 11.75
C VAL A 342 7.87 -16.48 11.88
N PHE A 343 8.28 -15.79 10.82
CA PHE A 343 9.47 -14.92 10.81
C PHE A 343 9.30 -13.64 11.65
N PHE A 344 8.09 -13.23 11.95
CA PHE A 344 7.86 -12.16 12.91
C PHE A 344 7.72 -12.66 14.34
N ILE A 345 6.98 -13.74 14.59
CA ILE A 345 6.70 -14.19 15.96
C ILE A 345 7.94 -14.77 16.67
N VAL A 346 8.72 -15.62 15.99
CA VAL A 346 9.84 -16.33 16.64
C VAL A 346 10.97 -15.36 17.05
N PRO A 347 11.50 -14.49 16.18
CA PRO A 347 12.51 -13.51 16.58
C PRO A 347 11.98 -12.51 17.62
N SER A 348 10.69 -12.20 17.59
CA SER A 348 10.07 -11.28 18.55
C SER A 348 9.99 -11.86 19.95
N ILE A 349 9.70 -13.15 20.08
CA ILE A 349 9.74 -13.85 21.36
C ILE A 349 11.19 -13.88 21.90
N VAL A 350 12.17 -14.19 21.05
CA VAL A 350 13.60 -14.18 21.44
C VAL A 350 14.02 -12.80 21.91
N TYR A 351 13.71 -11.76 21.13
CA TYR A 351 14.00 -10.38 21.52
C TYR A 351 13.31 -10.00 22.84
N GLY A 352 12.02 -10.28 22.93
CA GLY A 352 11.21 -9.94 24.10
C GLY A 352 11.63 -10.64 25.38
N ARG A 353 12.13 -11.89 25.29
CA ARG A 353 12.72 -12.61 26.42
C ARG A 353 14.00 -11.94 26.92
N VAL A 354 14.85 -11.46 26.02
CA VAL A 354 16.12 -10.81 26.38
C VAL A 354 15.88 -9.43 26.98
N THR A 355 14.91 -8.67 26.46
CA THR A 355 14.57 -7.32 26.95
C THR A 355 13.60 -7.32 28.12
N GLY A 356 13.00 -8.48 28.46
CA GLY A 356 11.99 -8.61 29.51
C GLY A 356 10.58 -8.10 29.10
N SER A 357 10.37 -7.74 27.84
CA SER A 357 9.07 -7.29 27.30
C SER A 357 8.09 -8.46 27.05
N VAL A 358 8.61 -9.68 26.88
CA VAL A 358 7.84 -10.94 26.78
C VAL A 358 8.31 -11.87 27.89
N ARG A 359 7.47 -12.04 28.92
CA ARG A 359 7.80 -12.86 30.10
C ARG A 359 7.11 -14.23 30.07
N ASN A 360 5.95 -14.30 29.46
CA ASN A 360 5.14 -15.52 29.42
C ASN A 360 4.33 -15.56 28.10
N ASP A 361 3.50 -16.58 27.93
CA ASP A 361 2.60 -16.79 26.81
C ASP A 361 1.51 -15.70 26.70
N ARG A 362 1.04 -15.17 27.84
CA ARG A 362 0.03 -14.10 27.85
C ARG A 362 0.53 -12.83 27.16
N ASP A 363 1.81 -12.48 27.32
CA ASP A 363 2.39 -11.32 26.64
C ASP A 363 2.36 -11.47 25.11
N VAL A 364 2.57 -12.70 24.62
CA VAL A 364 2.47 -13.05 23.19
C VAL A 364 1.02 -12.96 22.72
N ILE A 365 0.10 -13.57 23.49
CA ILE A 365 -1.35 -13.55 23.19
C ILE A 365 -1.89 -12.12 23.21
N ASP A 366 -1.47 -11.30 24.17
CA ASP A 366 -1.83 -9.88 24.23
C ASP A 366 -1.35 -9.09 23.01
N GLY A 367 -0.14 -9.41 22.51
CA GLY A 367 0.37 -8.82 21.27
C GLY A 367 -0.52 -9.16 20.06
N MET A 368 -0.87 -10.43 19.92
CA MET A 368 -1.80 -10.91 18.88
C MET A 368 -3.19 -10.27 19.03
N GLY A 369 -3.72 -10.24 20.27
CA GLY A 369 -5.02 -9.68 20.57
C GLY A 369 -5.13 -8.19 20.24
N ARG A 370 -4.10 -7.41 20.53
CA ARG A 370 -4.05 -5.97 20.17
C ARG A 370 -4.04 -5.78 18.65
N ALA A 371 -3.23 -6.57 17.92
CA ALA A 371 -3.23 -6.53 16.48
C ALA A 371 -4.62 -6.87 15.90
N MET A 372 -5.30 -7.88 16.42
CA MET A 372 -6.67 -8.21 16.01
C MET A 372 -7.66 -7.09 16.35
N SER A 373 -7.53 -6.45 17.50
CA SER A 373 -8.40 -5.32 17.89
C SER A 373 -8.24 -4.13 16.95
N SER A 374 -7.04 -3.86 16.45
CA SER A 374 -6.79 -2.78 15.49
C SER A 374 -7.43 -3.03 14.11
N LEU A 375 -7.76 -4.28 13.79
CA LEU A 375 -8.38 -4.68 12.53
C LEU A 375 -9.91 -4.54 12.51
N GLY A 376 -10.55 -4.11 13.59
CA GLY A 376 -12.01 -3.92 13.63
C GLY A 376 -12.55 -3.12 12.44
N PRO A 377 -12.05 -1.91 12.16
CA PRO A 377 -12.47 -1.11 10.99
C PRO A 377 -12.23 -1.81 9.65
N TYR A 378 -11.12 -2.54 9.52
CA TYR A 378 -10.80 -3.34 8.34
C TYR A 378 -11.82 -4.47 8.11
N MET A 379 -12.17 -5.23 9.15
CA MET A 379 -13.17 -6.31 9.03
C MET A 379 -14.53 -5.79 8.58
N VAL A 380 -14.96 -4.62 9.10
CA VAL A 380 -16.20 -3.98 8.66
C VAL A 380 -16.12 -3.53 7.19
N LEU A 381 -14.97 -2.96 6.78
CA LEU A 381 -14.72 -2.59 5.38
C LEU A 381 -14.82 -3.81 4.46
N VAL A 382 -14.12 -4.90 4.80
CA VAL A 382 -14.07 -6.14 4.02
C VAL A 382 -15.46 -6.77 3.90
N PHE A 383 -16.29 -6.72 4.94
CA PHE A 383 -17.64 -7.24 4.87
C PHE A 383 -18.43 -6.59 3.72
N PHE A 384 -18.45 -5.27 3.63
CA PHE A 384 -19.18 -4.56 2.57
C PHE A 384 -18.49 -4.66 1.21
N ALA A 385 -17.16 -4.63 1.16
CA ALA A 385 -16.39 -4.81 -0.07
C ALA A 385 -16.64 -6.20 -0.68
N ALA A 386 -16.67 -7.25 0.12
CA ALA A 386 -16.96 -8.61 -0.32
C ALA A 386 -18.38 -8.74 -0.92
N GLN A 387 -19.38 -8.08 -0.34
CA GLN A 387 -20.73 -8.05 -0.91
C GLN A 387 -20.74 -7.32 -2.26
N PHE A 388 -20.12 -6.14 -2.32
CA PHE A 388 -20.01 -5.37 -3.57
C PHE A 388 -19.39 -6.20 -4.69
N VAL A 389 -18.22 -6.80 -4.46
CA VAL A 389 -17.52 -7.62 -5.46
C VAL A 389 -18.35 -8.84 -5.88
N SER A 390 -18.97 -9.52 -4.93
CA SER A 390 -19.85 -10.67 -5.21
C SER A 390 -21.06 -10.27 -6.05
N PHE A 391 -21.74 -9.16 -5.72
CA PHE A 391 -22.89 -8.69 -6.49
C PHE A 391 -22.46 -8.24 -7.89
N PHE A 392 -21.34 -7.56 -8.01
CA PHE A 392 -20.79 -7.11 -9.29
C PHE A 392 -20.44 -8.28 -10.22
N ASN A 393 -19.96 -9.38 -9.66
CA ASN A 393 -19.69 -10.62 -10.38
C ASN A 393 -21.00 -11.35 -10.75
N TRP A 394 -21.91 -11.58 -9.79
CA TRP A 394 -23.15 -12.33 -10.03
C TRP A 394 -24.09 -11.70 -11.06
N THR A 395 -24.02 -10.38 -11.19
CA THR A 395 -24.83 -9.62 -12.15
C THR A 395 -24.22 -9.57 -13.55
N ASN A 396 -23.02 -10.10 -13.74
CA ASN A 396 -22.19 -9.94 -14.95
C ASN A 396 -21.85 -8.47 -15.28
N LEU A 397 -22.26 -7.50 -14.46
CA LEU A 397 -21.95 -6.09 -14.69
C LEU A 397 -20.43 -5.84 -14.68
N GLY A 398 -19.67 -6.59 -13.88
CA GLY A 398 -18.21 -6.54 -13.87
C GLY A 398 -17.62 -6.89 -15.23
N THR A 399 -18.03 -8.01 -15.80
CA THR A 399 -17.55 -8.49 -17.10
C THR A 399 -18.01 -7.57 -18.22
N ILE A 400 -19.28 -7.12 -18.21
CA ILE A 400 -19.81 -6.17 -19.20
C ILE A 400 -19.03 -4.85 -19.18
N THR A 401 -18.78 -4.31 -17.98
CA THR A 401 -17.98 -3.09 -17.81
C THR A 401 -16.55 -3.26 -18.31
N ALA A 402 -15.94 -4.41 -18.07
CA ALA A 402 -14.60 -4.73 -18.53
C ALA A 402 -14.51 -4.78 -20.05
N VAL A 403 -15.43 -5.47 -20.71
CA VAL A 403 -15.47 -5.58 -22.18
C VAL A 403 -15.72 -4.22 -22.82
N VAL A 404 -16.74 -3.48 -22.36
CA VAL A 404 -17.03 -2.13 -22.87
C VAL A 404 -15.84 -1.19 -22.66
N GLY A 405 -15.18 -1.27 -21.51
CA GLY A 405 -13.99 -0.48 -21.22
C GLY A 405 -12.81 -0.84 -22.14
N ALA A 406 -12.58 -2.14 -22.39
CA ALA A 406 -11.55 -2.62 -23.30
C ALA A 406 -11.81 -2.18 -24.75
N ASP A 407 -13.07 -2.24 -25.21
CA ASP A 407 -13.48 -1.73 -26.52
C ASP A 407 -13.23 -0.22 -26.65
N LEU A 408 -13.51 0.52 -25.58
CA LEU A 408 -13.21 1.97 -25.55
C LEU A 408 -11.71 2.24 -25.67
N LEU A 409 -10.88 1.50 -24.93
CA LEU A 409 -9.42 1.61 -25.04
C LEU A 409 -8.93 1.27 -26.45
N THR A 410 -9.49 0.25 -27.07
CA THR A 410 -9.17 -0.15 -28.45
C THR A 410 -9.56 0.94 -29.46
N ARG A 411 -10.73 1.57 -29.31
CA ARG A 411 -11.17 2.68 -30.17
C ARG A 411 -10.27 3.91 -30.09
N PHE A 412 -9.63 4.14 -28.93
CA PHE A 412 -8.68 5.23 -28.73
C PHE A 412 -7.23 4.83 -29.01
N ASP A 413 -6.98 3.61 -29.53
CA ASP A 413 -5.62 3.06 -29.75
C ASP A 413 -4.76 3.03 -28.47
N LEU A 414 -5.40 2.82 -27.32
CA LEU A 414 -4.78 2.76 -26.00
C LEU A 414 -4.63 1.30 -25.51
N THR A 415 -4.30 0.38 -26.41
CA THR A 415 -4.09 -1.05 -26.08
C THR A 415 -2.64 -1.40 -25.80
N GLY A 416 -1.70 -0.55 -26.24
CA GLY A 416 -0.27 -0.71 -25.96
C GLY A 416 0.11 -0.31 -24.53
N PRO A 417 1.40 -0.47 -24.13
CA PRO A 417 1.90 -0.13 -22.80
C PRO A 417 1.55 1.29 -22.33
N VAL A 418 1.31 2.21 -23.26
CA VAL A 418 0.92 3.60 -22.97
C VAL A 418 -0.34 3.70 -22.10
N VAL A 419 -1.22 2.68 -22.11
CA VAL A 419 -2.43 2.63 -21.26
C VAL A 419 -2.13 2.76 -19.76
N PHE A 420 -0.95 2.34 -19.32
CA PHE A 420 -0.59 2.42 -17.90
C PHE A 420 -0.34 3.84 -17.42
N LEU A 421 0.06 4.77 -18.30
CA LEU A 421 0.28 6.15 -17.88
C LEU A 421 -1.02 6.84 -17.42
N PRO A 422 -2.10 6.90 -18.22
CA PRO A 422 -3.38 7.44 -17.75
C PRO A 422 -3.95 6.64 -16.58
N PHE A 423 -3.75 5.32 -16.52
CA PHE A 423 -4.17 4.49 -15.40
C PHE A 423 -3.45 4.90 -14.09
N ILE A 424 -2.13 5.05 -14.11
CA ILE A 424 -1.35 5.51 -12.94
C ILE A 424 -1.79 6.92 -12.51
N LEU A 425 -1.97 7.84 -13.47
CA LEU A 425 -2.42 9.20 -13.16
C LEU A 425 -3.84 9.23 -12.57
N MET A 426 -4.73 8.38 -13.06
CA MET A 426 -6.06 8.19 -12.46
C MET A 426 -5.94 7.67 -11.04
N CYS A 427 -5.08 6.67 -10.77
CA CYS A 427 -4.82 6.18 -9.43
C CYS A 427 -4.26 7.28 -8.51
N CYS A 428 -3.34 8.12 -9.00
CA CYS A 428 -2.86 9.30 -8.28
C CYS A 428 -4.00 10.23 -7.87
N PHE A 429 -4.90 10.53 -8.82
CA PHE A 429 -6.04 11.42 -8.58
C PHE A 429 -7.01 10.85 -7.54
N VAL A 430 -7.36 9.56 -7.68
CA VAL A 430 -8.27 8.88 -6.75
C VAL A 430 -7.65 8.82 -5.34
N ASN A 431 -6.34 8.58 -5.23
CA ASN A 431 -5.64 8.53 -3.95
C ASN A 431 -5.65 9.88 -3.21
N LEU A 432 -5.61 11.00 -3.92
CA LEU A 432 -5.77 12.31 -3.28
C LEU A 432 -7.10 12.45 -2.52
N MET A 433 -8.13 11.70 -2.94
CA MET A 433 -9.47 11.74 -2.36
C MET A 433 -9.70 10.66 -1.30
N LEU A 434 -9.15 9.44 -1.49
CA LEU A 434 -9.43 8.30 -0.60
C LEU A 434 -8.37 8.09 0.49
N GLY A 435 -7.10 8.39 0.24
CA GLY A 435 -6.00 8.32 1.21
C GLY A 435 -5.78 6.95 1.88
N SER A 436 -6.33 5.88 1.31
CA SER A 436 -6.23 4.50 1.82
C SER A 436 -6.03 3.53 0.67
N ALA A 437 -4.86 2.90 0.61
CA ALA A 437 -4.48 1.95 -0.43
C ALA A 437 -5.48 0.80 -0.59
N SER A 438 -5.87 0.16 0.51
CA SER A 438 -6.81 -0.96 0.46
C SER A 438 -8.21 -0.54 -0.01
N ALA A 439 -8.72 0.59 0.47
CA ALA A 439 -10.03 1.09 0.08
C ALA A 439 -10.04 1.51 -1.40
N GLN A 440 -9.00 2.21 -1.84
CA GLN A 440 -8.86 2.60 -3.24
C GLN A 440 -8.79 1.38 -4.17
N TRP A 441 -7.93 0.41 -3.85
CA TRP A 441 -7.78 -0.77 -4.70
C TRP A 441 -9.04 -1.63 -4.72
N ALA A 442 -9.72 -1.80 -3.59
CA ALA A 442 -10.97 -2.55 -3.53
C ALA A 442 -12.09 -1.92 -4.39
N VAL A 443 -12.08 -0.59 -4.59
CA VAL A 443 -13.02 0.10 -5.50
C VAL A 443 -12.58 0.01 -6.96
N THR A 444 -11.29 0.19 -7.24
CA THR A 444 -10.79 0.33 -8.62
C THR A 444 -10.43 -1.00 -9.26
N ALA A 445 -9.93 -1.99 -8.50
CA ALA A 445 -9.53 -3.28 -9.04
C ALA A 445 -10.66 -4.04 -9.77
N PRO A 446 -11.88 -4.14 -9.24
CA PRO A 446 -12.97 -4.84 -9.94
C PRO A 446 -13.32 -4.27 -11.31
N ILE A 447 -12.94 -3.03 -11.57
CA ILE A 447 -13.18 -2.35 -12.85
C ILE A 447 -11.95 -2.48 -13.76
N PHE A 448 -10.78 -2.06 -13.27
CA PHE A 448 -9.59 -1.91 -14.11
C PHE A 448 -8.81 -3.21 -14.33
N VAL A 449 -8.79 -4.13 -13.35
CA VAL A 449 -8.11 -5.41 -13.52
C VAL A 449 -8.76 -6.21 -14.65
N PRO A 450 -10.06 -6.51 -14.63
CA PRO A 450 -10.69 -7.27 -15.72
C PRO A 450 -10.64 -6.53 -17.06
N MET A 451 -10.75 -5.20 -17.07
CA MET A 451 -10.65 -4.38 -18.28
C MET A 451 -9.27 -4.51 -18.94
N LEU A 452 -8.20 -4.33 -18.17
CA LEU A 452 -6.83 -4.40 -18.70
C LEU A 452 -6.38 -5.84 -18.96
N MET A 453 -6.93 -6.85 -18.26
CA MET A 453 -6.79 -8.26 -18.63
C MET A 453 -7.40 -8.55 -20.00
N THR A 454 -8.57 -8.00 -20.31
CA THR A 454 -9.21 -8.13 -21.64
C THR A 454 -8.35 -7.51 -22.75
N VAL A 455 -7.59 -6.46 -22.43
CA VAL A 455 -6.60 -5.86 -23.35
C VAL A 455 -5.33 -6.72 -23.48
N GLY A 456 -5.11 -7.69 -22.57
CA GLY A 456 -4.01 -8.65 -22.63
C GLY A 456 -2.91 -8.48 -21.57
N TYR A 457 -3.10 -7.66 -20.54
CA TYR A 457 -2.11 -7.49 -19.46
C TYR A 457 -2.41 -8.37 -18.26
N SER A 458 -1.37 -8.86 -17.58
CA SER A 458 -1.55 -9.68 -16.38
C SER A 458 -2.02 -8.85 -15.18
N PRO A 459 -2.81 -9.43 -14.28
CA PRO A 459 -3.29 -8.74 -13.09
C PRO A 459 -2.15 -8.28 -12.16
N GLU A 460 -1.00 -8.97 -12.16
CA GLU A 460 0.18 -8.61 -11.38
C GLU A 460 0.83 -7.31 -11.86
N VAL A 461 0.91 -7.12 -13.18
CA VAL A 461 1.44 -5.88 -13.78
C VAL A 461 0.47 -4.72 -13.54
N ILE A 462 -0.84 -4.97 -13.64
CA ILE A 462 -1.88 -3.97 -13.34
C ILE A 462 -1.79 -3.53 -11.88
N GLN A 463 -1.63 -4.47 -10.95
CA GLN A 463 -1.42 -4.16 -9.54
C GLN A 463 -0.12 -3.36 -9.31
N ALA A 464 0.98 -3.68 -10.00
CA ALA A 464 2.23 -2.94 -9.89
C ALA A 464 2.09 -1.48 -10.34
N ALA A 465 1.36 -1.24 -11.43
CA ALA A 465 1.05 0.09 -11.91
C ALA A 465 0.17 0.88 -10.92
N TYR A 466 -0.87 0.25 -10.36
CA TYR A 466 -1.69 0.83 -9.30
C TYR A 466 -0.85 1.33 -8.12
N ARG A 467 0.09 0.51 -7.64
CA ARG A 467 0.95 0.82 -6.49
C ARG A 467 1.76 2.10 -6.66
N ILE A 468 2.13 2.45 -7.89
CA ILE A 468 2.85 3.70 -8.20
C ILE A 468 1.95 4.90 -7.92
N GLY A 469 0.72 4.86 -8.42
CA GLY A 469 -0.25 5.94 -8.24
C GLY A 469 -0.64 6.15 -6.79
N ASP A 470 -0.91 5.06 -6.08
CA ASP A 470 -1.23 5.08 -4.65
C ASP A 470 -0.10 5.71 -3.83
N SER A 471 1.12 5.22 -3.96
CA SER A 471 2.22 5.62 -3.08
C SER A 471 2.67 7.06 -3.29
N THR A 472 2.81 7.51 -4.53
CA THR A 472 3.44 8.80 -4.87
C THR A 472 2.65 10.01 -4.41
N THR A 473 1.33 9.88 -4.22
CA THR A 473 0.43 10.97 -3.81
C THR A 473 0.04 10.92 -2.33
N ASN A 474 0.37 9.86 -1.60
CA ASN A 474 0.12 9.74 -0.15
C ASN A 474 0.70 10.91 0.65
N ILE A 475 1.87 11.41 0.25
CA ILE A 475 2.59 12.48 0.95
C ILE A 475 2.04 13.89 0.70
N ILE A 476 1.11 14.04 -0.23
CA ILE A 476 0.51 15.33 -0.58
C ILE A 476 -1.01 15.37 -0.36
N THR A 477 -1.61 14.29 0.15
CA THR A 477 -3.02 14.27 0.51
C THR A 477 -3.23 14.48 2.01
N PRO A 478 -4.09 15.46 2.41
CA PRO A 478 -4.46 15.64 3.81
C PRO A 478 -5.42 14.54 4.31
N MET A 479 -5.96 13.72 3.41
CA MET A 479 -6.91 12.64 3.71
C MET A 479 -6.24 11.40 4.32
N MET A 480 -4.89 11.35 4.31
CA MET A 480 -4.13 10.26 4.91
C MET A 480 -4.26 10.27 6.44
N SER A 481 -4.51 9.11 7.05
CA SER A 481 -4.82 8.94 8.48
C SER A 481 -3.77 9.56 9.43
N TYR A 482 -2.49 9.52 9.06
CA TYR A 482 -1.38 10.02 9.89
C TYR A 482 -0.98 11.47 9.61
N PHE A 483 -1.64 12.14 8.65
CA PHE A 483 -1.25 13.50 8.26
C PHE A 483 -1.29 14.48 9.45
N GLY A 484 -2.30 14.38 10.31
CA GLY A 484 -2.44 15.20 11.51
C GLY A 484 -1.32 14.98 12.52
N LEU A 485 -0.87 13.72 12.72
CA LEU A 485 0.27 13.40 13.58
C LEU A 485 1.56 14.02 13.05
N ILE A 486 1.82 13.87 11.75
CA ILE A 486 3.01 14.42 11.09
C ILE A 486 3.04 15.94 11.18
N LEU A 487 1.89 16.57 10.94
CA LEU A 487 1.75 18.02 11.08
C LEU A 487 2.05 18.48 12.51
N ALA A 488 1.51 17.78 13.52
CA ALA A 488 1.74 18.09 14.92
C ALA A 488 3.24 17.98 15.29
N VAL A 489 3.93 16.94 14.81
CA VAL A 489 5.39 16.80 15.00
C VAL A 489 6.15 17.92 14.28
N ALA A 490 5.76 18.28 13.07
CA ALA A 490 6.39 19.36 12.30
C ALA A 490 6.24 20.73 12.99
N MET A 491 5.07 21.00 13.58
CA MET A 491 4.78 22.24 14.32
C MET A 491 5.64 22.40 15.58
N ARG A 492 6.18 21.33 16.16
CA ARG A 492 7.16 21.45 17.27
C ARG A 492 8.45 22.14 16.82
N TYR A 493 8.81 22.06 15.55
CA TYR A 493 10.01 22.67 14.97
C TYR A 493 9.75 24.02 14.28
N ASP A 494 8.52 24.28 13.83
CA ASP A 494 8.08 25.60 13.34
C ASP A 494 6.58 25.80 13.65
N ARG A 495 6.28 26.61 14.67
CA ARG A 495 4.89 26.93 15.12
C ARG A 495 4.01 27.56 14.04
N LYS A 496 4.58 28.12 12.99
CA LYS A 496 3.85 28.75 11.87
C LYS A 496 3.60 27.80 10.71
N LEU A 497 4.09 26.56 10.82
CA LEU A 497 3.92 25.56 9.78
C LEU A 497 2.46 25.11 9.74
N GLY A 498 1.83 25.23 8.58
CA GLY A 498 0.46 24.76 8.33
C GLY A 498 0.42 23.65 7.29
N ILE A 499 -0.78 23.10 7.05
CA ILE A 499 -1.04 22.04 6.08
C ILE A 499 -0.43 22.35 4.70
N GLY A 500 -0.70 23.55 4.18
CA GLY A 500 -0.18 23.96 2.88
C GLY A 500 1.34 24.03 2.79
N THR A 501 2.02 24.38 3.89
CA THR A 501 3.48 24.42 3.95
C THR A 501 4.06 23.01 3.96
N LEU A 502 3.46 22.08 4.71
CA LEU A 502 3.87 20.70 4.73
C LEU A 502 3.70 20.07 3.34
N ILE A 503 2.55 20.21 2.72
CA ILE A 503 2.29 19.70 1.37
C ILE A 503 3.26 20.34 0.35
N ALA A 504 3.49 21.65 0.39
CA ALA A 504 4.45 22.33 -0.49
C ALA A 504 5.90 21.84 -0.31
N THR A 505 6.23 21.32 0.87
CA THR A 505 7.53 20.68 1.14
C THR A 505 7.59 19.28 0.55
N MET A 506 6.46 18.58 0.48
CA MET A 506 6.38 17.20 -0.01
C MET A 506 6.20 17.07 -1.54
N ILE A 507 5.70 18.11 -2.21
CA ILE A 507 5.50 18.09 -3.68
C ILE A 507 6.75 17.69 -4.47
N PRO A 508 7.97 18.20 -4.19
CA PRO A 508 9.16 17.78 -4.90
C PRO A 508 9.40 16.26 -4.83
N TYR A 509 9.13 15.64 -3.68
CA TYR A 509 9.21 14.17 -3.54
C TYR A 509 8.16 13.48 -4.38
N SER A 510 6.89 13.89 -4.26
CA SER A 510 5.77 13.27 -5.00
C SER A 510 6.02 13.26 -6.51
N ILE A 511 6.40 14.41 -7.08
CA ILE A 511 6.69 14.53 -8.52
C ILE A 511 7.91 13.68 -8.91
N SER A 512 9.00 13.76 -8.14
CA SER A 512 10.22 13.02 -8.46
C SER A 512 10.04 11.51 -8.34
N TYR A 513 9.28 11.05 -7.34
CA TYR A 513 8.92 9.65 -7.18
C TYR A 513 8.03 9.16 -8.32
N LEU A 514 7.01 9.94 -8.70
CA LEU A 514 6.13 9.58 -9.80
C LEU A 514 6.92 9.42 -11.10
N ILE A 515 7.74 10.40 -11.45
CA ILE A 515 8.58 10.35 -12.67
C ILE A 515 9.54 9.16 -12.60
N GLY A 516 10.25 8.98 -11.49
CA GLY A 516 11.21 7.90 -11.31
C GLY A 516 10.54 6.52 -11.38
N TRP A 517 9.39 6.38 -10.73
CA TRP A 517 8.69 5.09 -10.68
C TRP A 517 8.01 4.73 -12.00
N VAL A 518 7.37 5.70 -12.66
CA VAL A 518 6.81 5.49 -14.01
C VAL A 518 7.94 5.11 -14.98
N THR A 519 9.09 5.81 -14.93
CA THR A 519 10.26 5.46 -15.74
C THR A 519 10.75 4.04 -15.44
N LEU A 520 10.90 3.70 -14.15
CA LEU A 520 11.30 2.35 -13.74
C LEU A 520 10.33 1.29 -14.24
N PHE A 521 9.01 1.55 -14.13
CA PHE A 521 7.98 0.61 -14.56
C PHE A 521 8.08 0.31 -16.07
N TYR A 522 8.17 1.34 -16.89
CA TYR A 522 8.29 1.15 -18.35
C TYR A 522 9.61 0.48 -18.75
N VAL A 523 10.71 0.86 -18.12
CA VAL A 523 12.01 0.23 -18.38
C VAL A 523 12.00 -1.22 -17.90
N TRP A 524 11.54 -1.50 -16.69
CA TRP A 524 11.57 -2.84 -16.09
C TRP A 524 10.66 -3.81 -16.84
N VAL A 525 9.40 -3.44 -17.02
CA VAL A 525 8.37 -4.34 -17.56
C VAL A 525 8.42 -4.46 -19.06
N PHE A 526 8.53 -3.32 -19.77
CA PHE A 526 8.35 -3.30 -21.23
C PHE A 526 9.66 -3.21 -22.01
N ALA A 527 10.67 -2.48 -21.54
CA ALA A 527 11.92 -2.38 -22.26
C ALA A 527 12.86 -3.58 -21.98
N LEU A 528 12.93 -4.03 -20.71
CA LEU A 528 13.76 -5.15 -20.30
C LEU A 528 12.99 -6.49 -20.25
N GLY A 529 11.66 -6.47 -20.29
CA GLY A 529 10.83 -7.67 -20.23
C GLY A 529 10.96 -8.43 -18.90
N LEU A 530 11.30 -7.73 -17.80
CA LEU A 530 11.51 -8.36 -16.50
C LEU A 530 10.17 -8.52 -15.74
N PRO A 531 9.98 -9.65 -15.03
CA PRO A 531 8.77 -9.89 -14.26
C PRO A 531 8.67 -8.95 -13.06
N VAL A 532 7.44 -8.54 -12.70
CA VAL A 532 7.20 -7.71 -11.53
C VAL A 532 7.35 -8.48 -10.22
N GLY A 533 7.18 -9.80 -10.26
CA GLY A 533 7.38 -10.73 -9.15
C GLY A 533 7.77 -12.12 -9.62
N PRO A 534 8.15 -13.03 -8.70
CA PRO A 534 8.46 -14.41 -9.06
C PRO A 534 7.25 -15.09 -9.70
N GLY A 535 7.39 -15.60 -10.93
CA GLY A 535 6.33 -16.29 -11.67
C GLY A 535 5.20 -15.37 -12.18
N SER A 536 5.39 -14.03 -12.13
CA SER A 536 4.39 -13.06 -12.59
C SER A 536 4.62 -12.72 -14.07
N PRO A 537 3.75 -13.15 -14.99
CA PRO A 537 3.88 -12.83 -16.40
C PRO A 537 3.57 -11.36 -16.66
N THR A 538 4.07 -10.82 -17.78
CA THR A 538 3.72 -9.45 -18.22
C THR A 538 2.35 -9.42 -18.88
N TYR A 539 2.04 -10.44 -19.65
CA TYR A 539 0.82 -10.53 -20.43
C TYR A 539 -0.08 -11.65 -19.92
N TYR A 540 -1.36 -11.38 -19.94
CA TYR A 540 -2.40 -12.35 -19.64
C TYR A 540 -2.64 -13.23 -20.86
N THR A 541 -2.65 -14.53 -20.65
CA THR A 541 -3.05 -15.55 -21.64
C THR A 541 -4.27 -16.28 -21.08
N PRO A 542 -5.45 -16.16 -21.74
CA PRO A 542 -6.70 -16.80 -21.31
C PRO A 542 -6.61 -18.31 -21.19
#